data_aaf8ae7862ff9975329186096895aa2a
#
_entry.id   aaf8ae7862ff9975329186096895aa2a
#
_cell.length_a   1.000
_cell.length_b   1.000
_cell.length_c   1.000
_cell.angle_alpha   90.00
_cell.angle_beta   90.00
_cell.angle_gamma   90.00
#
_symmetry.space_group_name_H-M   'P 1'
#
loop_
_entity.id
_entity.type
_entity.pdbx_description
1 polymer ?
#
loop_
_entity_poly.entity_id
_entity_poly.type
_entity_poly.pdbx_seq_one_letter_code
_entity_poly.pdbx_strand_id
1 'polypeptide(L)'
;MADTKYIFVTGGVVSSLGKGIISASLGKLLQARGYKVTIQKFDPYINIDPGTLNPYEHGECYVTVDGHEADLDLGHYERFLNVQTTRANNITTGRIYQSVINKERKGDYLGKTVQVVPHITDEIKRNVKLLGSKYKFDFVITEIGGTVGDIESLPFIESVRQLKWELGKNCLCVHLTYVPYIAAAKEYKTKPTQHSVKQLQESGIQPDILVLRTEHELSQNLLRKVALFCNVAEDSVIQSIDVPTIYEVPLVLQRQKMDEVVLRKVGMEVGPTPELKAWREFLALKGSATETVKIGLVGKYVELQDAYKSIDESLLQAAIYNHHKLDLHLFHSEKLNDQNVAEQLQDMDGILIAPGFGQRGIEGKFAALKYAREHDVPCLGICLGMQCMVIEFARDVLGMADANSTEMQPNTKHKVIDLMADQKNVTNMGGSMRLGAYDCVLKAGSKIREAYGKEHIQERHRHRFEFNSEYHQQFEQAGMMCTGENPDTGLVEVVEIPTLKWFVGVQYHPEYNSTVVNPNPLFLSFVKAAIENKK
;
A
#
# COMPACT_ATOMS: atom_id res chain seq x y z
N MET A 1 -28.57 -4.60 17.09
CA MET A 1 -27.24 -4.15 16.61
C MET A 1 -27.50 -3.02 15.64
N ALA A 2 -26.73 -1.94 15.70
CA ALA A 2 -26.86 -0.87 14.70
C ALA A 2 -26.52 -1.43 13.30
N ASP A 3 -27.31 -1.05 12.29
CA ASP A 3 -27.04 -1.50 10.92
C ASP A 3 -25.77 -0.86 10.39
N THR A 4 -24.91 -1.65 9.72
CA THR A 4 -23.70 -1.16 9.05
C THR A 4 -24.04 -0.03 8.06
N LYS A 5 -23.27 1.04 8.08
CA LYS A 5 -23.37 2.17 7.14
C LYS A 5 -22.37 1.98 6.00
N TYR A 6 -22.82 2.17 4.77
CA TYR A 6 -22.03 2.04 3.56
C TYR A 6 -21.81 3.40 2.92
N ILE A 7 -20.56 3.73 2.65
CA ILE A 7 -20.16 4.99 2.02
C ILE A 7 -19.43 4.66 0.72
N PHE A 8 -19.99 5.04 -0.40
CA PHE A 8 -19.35 4.87 -1.70
C PHE A 8 -18.61 6.13 -2.08
N VAL A 9 -17.32 5.99 -2.42
CA VAL A 9 -16.47 7.09 -2.89
C VAL A 9 -16.26 6.90 -4.38
N THR A 10 -16.82 7.79 -5.18
CA THR A 10 -16.71 7.82 -6.63
C THR A 10 -15.91 9.03 -7.08
N GLY A 11 -15.36 9.02 -8.28
CA GLY A 11 -14.63 10.17 -8.83
C GLY A 11 -15.02 10.45 -10.27
N GLY A 12 -14.84 11.68 -10.68
CA GLY A 12 -15.08 12.11 -12.05
C GLY A 12 -14.08 13.17 -12.51
N VAL A 13 -14.15 13.56 -13.76
CA VAL A 13 -13.27 14.51 -14.46
C VAL A 13 -11.93 13.91 -14.88
N VAL A 14 -11.09 13.46 -13.94
CA VAL A 14 -9.77 12.86 -14.21
C VAL A 14 -9.47 11.75 -13.20
N SER A 15 -8.53 10.86 -13.53
CA SER A 15 -7.94 9.90 -12.59
C SER A 15 -7.04 10.61 -11.55
N SER A 16 -6.58 9.88 -10.55
CA SER A 16 -5.62 10.36 -9.54
C SER A 16 -6.07 11.60 -8.73
N LEU A 17 -7.39 11.80 -8.56
CA LEU A 17 -7.94 12.87 -7.72
C LEU A 17 -7.72 12.67 -6.22
N GLY A 18 -7.24 11.49 -5.81
CA GLY A 18 -7.01 11.16 -4.41
C GLY A 18 -8.21 10.53 -3.71
N LYS A 19 -9.04 9.76 -4.41
CA LYS A 19 -10.16 8.99 -3.80
C LYS A 19 -9.71 8.15 -2.62
N GLY A 20 -8.57 7.44 -2.76
CA GLY A 20 -7.98 6.61 -1.71
C GLY A 20 -7.65 7.41 -0.45
N ILE A 21 -7.02 8.56 -0.61
CA ILE A 21 -6.64 9.44 0.50
C ILE A 21 -7.87 10.05 1.18
N ILE A 22 -8.90 10.43 0.42
CA ILE A 22 -10.17 10.92 1.00
C ILE A 22 -10.88 9.80 1.74
N SER A 23 -10.94 8.59 1.18
CA SER A 23 -11.51 7.41 1.84
C SER A 23 -10.80 7.08 3.15
N ALA A 24 -9.46 7.05 3.11
CA ALA A 24 -8.62 6.81 4.27
C ALA A 24 -8.76 7.89 5.34
N SER A 25 -8.81 9.16 4.93
CA SER A 25 -8.97 10.31 5.83
C SER A 25 -10.34 10.32 6.51
N LEU A 26 -11.43 10.10 5.75
CA LEU A 26 -12.77 9.98 6.31
C LEU A 26 -12.86 8.78 7.25
N GLY A 27 -12.29 7.63 6.85
CA GLY A 27 -12.21 6.44 7.68
C GLY A 27 -11.51 6.72 9.01
N LYS A 28 -10.39 7.47 8.98
CA LYS A 28 -9.65 7.90 10.18
C LYS A 28 -10.48 8.80 11.09
N LEU A 29 -11.24 9.74 10.54
CA LEU A 29 -12.11 10.61 11.33
C LEU A 29 -13.23 9.83 12.02
N LEU A 30 -13.88 8.91 11.30
CA LEU A 30 -14.93 8.05 11.87
C LEU A 30 -14.36 7.09 12.93
N GLN A 31 -13.17 6.51 12.68
CA GLN A 31 -12.47 5.67 13.66
C GLN A 31 -12.13 6.47 14.94
N ALA A 32 -11.70 7.71 14.81
CA ALA A 32 -11.40 8.58 15.94
C ALA A 32 -12.63 8.94 16.78
N ARG A 33 -13.83 8.81 16.23
CA ARG A 33 -15.11 8.89 16.97
C ARG A 33 -15.51 7.59 17.66
N GLY A 34 -14.68 6.54 17.57
CA GLY A 34 -14.92 5.24 18.22
C GLY A 34 -15.66 4.22 17.36
N TYR A 35 -15.92 4.50 16.09
CA TYR A 35 -16.55 3.54 15.18
C TYR A 35 -15.55 2.52 14.63
N LYS A 36 -16.01 1.30 14.42
CA LYS A 36 -15.27 0.27 13.68
C LYS A 36 -15.41 0.52 12.18
N VAL A 37 -14.31 0.89 11.54
CA VAL A 37 -14.28 1.30 10.14
C VAL A 37 -13.36 0.39 9.34
N THR A 38 -13.79 0.02 8.14
CA THR A 38 -12.92 -0.60 7.14
C THR A 38 -13.13 0.06 5.78
N ILE A 39 -12.14 -0.08 4.91
CA ILE A 39 -12.20 0.46 3.54
C ILE A 39 -12.06 -0.68 2.55
N GLN A 40 -12.83 -0.62 1.46
CA GLN A 40 -12.84 -1.59 0.39
C GLN A 40 -12.53 -0.87 -0.94
N LYS A 41 -11.69 -1.48 -1.77
CA LYS A 41 -11.35 -1.01 -3.11
C LYS A 41 -12.04 -1.87 -4.15
N PHE A 42 -12.69 -1.27 -5.12
CA PHE A 42 -13.23 -1.92 -6.30
C PHE A 42 -12.50 -1.41 -7.54
N ASP A 43 -11.77 -2.32 -8.19
CA ASP A 43 -10.98 -2.01 -9.38
C ASP A 43 -11.68 -2.49 -10.65
N PRO A 44 -11.89 -1.59 -11.63
CA PRO A 44 -12.68 -1.91 -12.82
C PRO A 44 -11.92 -2.73 -13.88
N TYR A 45 -10.63 -3.04 -13.70
CA TYR A 45 -9.88 -3.84 -14.66
C TYR A 45 -10.26 -5.34 -14.63
N ILE A 46 -10.00 -6.03 -15.76
CA ILE A 46 -10.36 -7.45 -15.98
C ILE A 46 -9.39 -8.43 -15.30
N ASN A 47 -8.22 -7.98 -14.85
CA ASN A 47 -7.29 -8.84 -14.12
C ASN A 47 -7.96 -9.38 -12.85
N ILE A 48 -7.66 -10.63 -12.50
CA ILE A 48 -8.18 -11.26 -11.27
C ILE A 48 -7.61 -10.57 -10.03
N ASP A 49 -6.31 -10.23 -10.09
CA ASP A 49 -5.55 -9.47 -9.11
C ASP A 49 -4.37 -8.76 -9.82
N PRO A 50 -3.66 -7.84 -9.14
CA PRO A 50 -2.52 -7.13 -9.73
C PRO A 50 -1.20 -7.91 -9.68
N GLY A 51 -1.17 -9.17 -9.20
CA GLY A 51 0.06 -9.91 -8.94
C GLY A 51 0.94 -10.15 -10.17
N THR A 52 0.36 -10.17 -11.36
CA THR A 52 1.08 -10.31 -12.65
C THR A 52 1.27 -8.99 -13.38
N LEU A 53 0.78 -7.87 -12.83
CA LEU A 53 0.91 -6.55 -13.46
C LEU A 53 2.33 -6.00 -13.32
N ASN A 54 2.74 -5.22 -14.33
CA ASN A 54 4.02 -4.52 -14.28
C ASN A 54 3.93 -3.34 -13.30
N PRO A 55 4.86 -3.21 -12.33
CA PRO A 55 4.89 -2.06 -11.42
C PRO A 55 4.93 -0.70 -12.13
N TYR A 56 5.46 -0.59 -13.34
CA TYR A 56 5.41 0.64 -14.13
C TYR A 56 4.00 1.02 -14.61
N GLU A 57 3.06 0.07 -14.65
CA GLU A 57 1.67 0.32 -15.07
C GLU A 57 0.75 0.65 -13.88
N HIS A 58 0.97 -0.02 -12.73
CA HIS A 58 0.04 -0.02 -11.59
C HIS A 58 0.65 0.38 -10.25
N GLY A 59 1.94 0.68 -10.18
CA GLY A 59 2.64 0.88 -8.92
C GLY A 59 2.95 -0.46 -8.21
N GLU A 60 3.18 -0.40 -6.90
CA GLU A 60 3.46 -1.60 -6.11
C GLU A 60 2.25 -2.54 -6.04
N CYS A 61 2.51 -3.84 -6.05
CA CYS A 61 1.52 -4.84 -5.71
C CYS A 61 1.53 -5.04 -4.18
N TYR A 62 0.47 -4.59 -3.52
CA TYR A 62 0.29 -4.73 -2.07
C TYR A 62 -0.17 -6.14 -1.71
N VAL A 63 0.21 -6.67 -0.54
CA VAL A 63 -0.23 -7.99 -0.09
C VAL A 63 -0.97 -7.88 1.23
N THR A 64 -2.21 -8.39 1.27
CA THR A 64 -3.02 -8.44 2.49
C THR A 64 -2.53 -9.52 3.47
N VAL A 65 -2.99 -9.46 4.72
CA VAL A 65 -2.59 -10.42 5.76
C VAL A 65 -2.94 -11.88 5.39
N ASP A 66 -4.02 -12.09 4.66
CA ASP A 66 -4.48 -13.42 4.19
C ASP A 66 -3.95 -13.81 2.79
N GLY A 67 -2.91 -13.12 2.30
CA GLY A 67 -2.17 -13.49 1.10
C GLY A 67 -2.86 -13.12 -0.22
N HIS A 68 -3.71 -12.10 -0.23
CA HIS A 68 -4.25 -11.57 -1.48
C HIS A 68 -3.36 -10.46 -2.03
N GLU A 69 -2.95 -10.60 -3.30
CA GLU A 69 -2.30 -9.55 -4.07
C GLU A 69 -3.34 -8.48 -4.43
N ALA A 70 -3.07 -7.23 -4.09
CA ALA A 70 -4.03 -6.14 -4.10
C ALA A 70 -3.45 -4.84 -4.64
N ASP A 71 -4.32 -3.89 -4.95
CA ASP A 71 -3.95 -2.54 -5.35
C ASP A 71 -3.23 -1.78 -4.20
N LEU A 72 -2.33 -0.88 -4.56
CA LEU A 72 -1.51 -0.07 -3.63
C LEU A 72 -2.34 0.81 -2.68
N ASP A 73 -3.56 1.15 -3.04
CA ASP A 73 -4.46 1.94 -2.20
C ASP A 73 -4.76 1.26 -0.85
N LEU A 74 -4.72 -0.09 -0.80
CA LEU A 74 -4.87 -0.81 0.46
C LEU A 74 -3.77 -0.43 1.47
N GLY A 75 -2.56 -0.18 0.99
CA GLY A 75 -1.47 0.36 1.81
C GLY A 75 -1.83 1.70 2.45
N HIS A 76 -2.46 2.62 1.70
CA HIS A 76 -2.96 3.88 2.25
C HIS A 76 -4.01 3.65 3.33
N TYR A 77 -4.96 2.71 3.11
CA TYR A 77 -6.00 2.41 4.08
C TYR A 77 -5.42 1.88 5.39
N GLU A 78 -4.50 0.92 5.32
CA GLU A 78 -3.84 0.37 6.50
C GLU A 78 -2.98 1.42 7.23
N ARG A 79 -2.20 2.22 6.49
CA ARG A 79 -1.36 3.28 7.08
C ARG A 79 -2.16 4.32 7.85
N PHE A 80 -3.33 4.70 7.34
CA PHE A 80 -4.19 5.70 7.98
C PHE A 80 -4.98 5.12 9.15
N LEU A 81 -5.57 3.94 8.99
CA LEU A 81 -6.46 3.36 9.99
C LEU A 81 -5.74 2.51 11.05
N ASN A 82 -4.49 2.12 10.80
CA ASN A 82 -3.75 1.15 11.62
C ASN A 82 -4.56 -0.15 11.81
N VAL A 83 -5.09 -0.69 10.72
CA VAL A 83 -5.85 -1.93 10.67
C VAL A 83 -5.32 -2.80 9.54
N GLN A 84 -5.48 -4.11 9.66
CA GLN A 84 -5.11 -5.05 8.60
C GLN A 84 -6.28 -5.27 7.64
N THR A 85 -5.97 -5.37 6.35
CA THR A 85 -6.93 -5.71 5.30
C THR A 85 -6.79 -7.17 4.88
N THR A 86 -7.85 -7.67 4.26
CA THR A 86 -7.97 -9.04 3.74
C THR A 86 -8.42 -9.00 2.29
N ARG A 87 -8.47 -10.15 1.62
CA ARG A 87 -9.00 -10.28 0.25
C ARG A 87 -10.42 -9.75 0.07
N ALA A 88 -11.18 -9.57 1.15
CA ALA A 88 -12.51 -8.97 1.11
C ALA A 88 -12.45 -7.43 0.93
N ASN A 89 -11.29 -6.83 1.14
CA ASN A 89 -11.07 -5.40 1.00
C ASN A 89 -10.66 -4.96 -0.42
N ASN A 90 -10.31 -5.91 -1.31
CA ASN A 90 -10.02 -5.60 -2.71
C ASN A 90 -10.80 -6.53 -3.65
N ILE A 91 -11.55 -5.97 -4.57
CA ILE A 91 -12.38 -6.69 -5.52
C ILE A 91 -12.15 -6.12 -6.91
N THR A 92 -11.78 -6.99 -7.87
CA THR A 92 -11.63 -6.60 -9.28
C THR A 92 -12.83 -7.05 -10.12
N THR A 93 -13.04 -6.41 -11.25
CA THR A 93 -14.02 -6.85 -12.25
C THR A 93 -13.77 -8.31 -12.64
N GLY A 94 -12.50 -8.67 -12.93
CA GLY A 94 -12.14 -10.02 -13.32
C GLY A 94 -12.59 -11.07 -12.29
N ARG A 95 -12.36 -10.78 -11.01
CA ARG A 95 -12.78 -11.68 -9.91
C ARG A 95 -14.29 -11.81 -9.79
N ILE A 96 -15.06 -10.74 -9.99
CA ILE A 96 -16.52 -10.78 -10.02
C ILE A 96 -17.02 -11.64 -11.17
N TYR A 97 -16.54 -11.39 -12.39
CA TYR A 97 -16.95 -12.14 -13.59
C TYR A 97 -16.56 -13.61 -13.48
N GLN A 98 -15.36 -13.92 -13.03
CA GLN A 98 -14.91 -15.31 -12.81
C GLN A 98 -15.83 -16.03 -11.82
N SER A 99 -16.23 -15.37 -10.71
CA SER A 99 -17.17 -15.95 -9.74
C SER A 99 -18.51 -16.29 -10.39
N VAL A 100 -19.08 -15.37 -11.18
CA VAL A 100 -20.36 -15.58 -11.84
C VAL A 100 -20.26 -16.66 -12.93
N ILE A 101 -19.21 -16.66 -13.74
CA ILE A 101 -18.97 -17.69 -14.76
C ILE A 101 -18.80 -19.06 -14.13
N ASN A 102 -18.04 -19.17 -13.04
CA ASN A 102 -17.86 -20.43 -12.32
C ASN A 102 -19.18 -20.96 -11.74
N LYS A 103 -20.07 -20.10 -11.23
CA LYS A 103 -21.42 -20.49 -10.77
C LYS A 103 -22.29 -20.94 -11.93
N GLU A 104 -22.22 -20.26 -13.08
CA GLU A 104 -22.93 -20.67 -14.29
C GLU A 104 -22.49 -22.07 -14.73
N ARG A 105 -21.18 -22.32 -14.83
CA ARG A 105 -20.64 -23.64 -15.20
C ARG A 105 -21.02 -24.77 -14.22
N LYS A 106 -21.22 -24.44 -12.94
CA LYS A 106 -21.71 -25.40 -11.93
C LYS A 106 -23.23 -25.62 -11.97
N GLY A 107 -23.97 -24.84 -12.74
CA GLY A 107 -25.43 -24.94 -12.82
C GLY A 107 -26.19 -24.20 -11.72
N ASP A 108 -25.54 -23.35 -10.93
CA ASP A 108 -26.13 -22.66 -9.78
C ASP A 108 -27.32 -21.74 -10.18
N TYR A 109 -27.39 -21.34 -11.45
CA TYR A 109 -28.47 -20.50 -11.98
C TYR A 109 -29.65 -21.28 -12.59
N LEU A 110 -29.65 -22.60 -12.48
CA LEU A 110 -30.78 -23.47 -12.85
C LEU A 110 -31.31 -23.24 -14.27
N GLY A 111 -30.43 -23.04 -15.24
CA GLY A 111 -30.77 -22.85 -16.66
C GLY A 111 -31.26 -21.43 -17.03
N LYS A 112 -31.20 -20.47 -16.10
CA LYS A 112 -31.53 -19.08 -16.40
C LYS A 112 -30.45 -18.42 -17.27
N THR A 113 -30.86 -17.48 -18.12
CA THR A 113 -29.93 -16.60 -18.83
C THR A 113 -29.20 -15.71 -17.82
N VAL A 114 -27.87 -15.81 -17.80
CA VAL A 114 -27.00 -14.99 -16.91
C VAL A 114 -26.67 -13.67 -17.60
N GLN A 115 -26.93 -12.55 -16.92
CA GLN A 115 -26.78 -11.18 -17.46
C GLN A 115 -26.03 -10.30 -16.47
N VAL A 116 -25.54 -9.14 -16.91
CA VAL A 116 -24.87 -8.17 -16.04
C VAL A 116 -25.81 -7.75 -14.90
N VAL A 117 -27.05 -7.37 -15.25
CA VAL A 117 -28.13 -7.16 -14.28
C VAL A 117 -29.09 -8.34 -14.38
N PRO A 118 -29.36 -9.11 -13.31
CA PRO A 118 -28.92 -8.87 -11.92
C PRO A 118 -27.64 -9.62 -11.49
N HIS A 119 -27.10 -10.56 -12.26
CA HIS A 119 -26.16 -11.55 -11.73
C HIS A 119 -24.79 -10.97 -11.35
N ILE A 120 -24.20 -10.10 -12.20
CA ILE A 120 -22.95 -9.38 -11.88
C ILE A 120 -23.20 -8.36 -10.78
N THR A 121 -24.29 -7.58 -10.86
CA THR A 121 -24.62 -6.58 -9.84
C THR A 121 -24.91 -7.20 -8.48
N ASP A 122 -25.57 -8.35 -8.42
CA ASP A 122 -25.82 -9.09 -7.18
C ASP A 122 -24.52 -9.62 -6.56
N GLU A 123 -23.58 -10.10 -7.39
CA GLU A 123 -22.27 -10.54 -6.92
C GLU A 123 -21.45 -9.36 -6.36
N ILE A 124 -21.48 -8.18 -7.01
CA ILE A 124 -20.87 -6.95 -6.50
C ILE A 124 -21.51 -6.56 -5.17
N LYS A 125 -22.84 -6.47 -5.09
CA LYS A 125 -23.58 -6.12 -3.86
C LYS A 125 -23.29 -7.10 -2.70
N ARG A 126 -23.15 -8.39 -3.01
CA ARG A 126 -22.77 -9.41 -2.05
C ARG A 126 -21.40 -9.12 -1.45
N ASN A 127 -20.42 -8.77 -2.29
CA ASN A 127 -19.06 -8.44 -1.84
C ASN A 127 -19.02 -7.13 -1.03
N VAL A 128 -19.81 -6.12 -1.40
CA VAL A 128 -19.96 -4.88 -0.59
C VAL A 128 -20.47 -5.21 0.81
N LYS A 129 -21.54 -6.00 0.91
CA LYS A 129 -22.18 -6.33 2.18
C LYS A 129 -21.38 -7.29 3.06
N LEU A 130 -20.42 -8.03 2.48
CA LEU A 130 -19.66 -9.08 3.17
C LEU A 130 -18.91 -8.56 4.41
N LEU A 131 -18.23 -7.42 4.29
CA LEU A 131 -17.46 -6.84 5.40
C LEU A 131 -18.36 -6.40 6.55
N GLY A 132 -19.49 -5.77 6.27
CA GLY A 132 -20.46 -5.37 7.29
C GLY A 132 -21.11 -6.58 7.97
N SER A 133 -21.55 -7.57 7.19
CA SER A 133 -22.29 -8.72 7.72
C SER A 133 -21.40 -9.70 8.50
N LYS A 134 -20.20 -10.02 7.96
CA LYS A 134 -19.29 -11.03 8.52
C LYS A 134 -18.44 -10.48 9.67
N TYR A 135 -17.91 -9.25 9.50
CA TYR A 135 -16.93 -8.68 10.43
C TYR A 135 -17.48 -7.59 11.34
N LYS A 136 -18.78 -7.24 11.19
CA LYS A 136 -19.53 -6.31 12.07
C LYS A 136 -18.87 -4.93 12.18
N PHE A 137 -18.46 -4.35 11.06
CA PHE A 137 -18.05 -2.95 11.00
C PHE A 137 -19.26 -2.02 11.10
N ASP A 138 -19.07 -0.87 11.75
CA ASP A 138 -20.08 0.19 11.80
C ASP A 138 -20.14 0.94 10.48
N PHE A 139 -18.96 1.17 9.86
CA PHE A 139 -18.82 1.80 8.54
C PHE A 139 -17.97 0.94 7.61
N VAL A 140 -18.47 0.76 6.39
CA VAL A 140 -17.73 0.22 5.25
C VAL A 140 -17.65 1.33 4.19
N ILE A 141 -16.43 1.83 3.95
CA ILE A 141 -16.17 2.82 2.89
C ILE A 141 -15.71 2.03 1.67
N THR A 142 -16.43 2.16 0.56
CA THR A 142 -16.08 1.47 -0.70
C THR A 142 -15.63 2.50 -1.73
N GLU A 143 -14.36 2.48 -2.08
CA GLU A 143 -13.81 3.27 -3.16
C GLU A 143 -14.05 2.57 -4.50
N ILE A 144 -14.70 3.27 -5.42
CA ILE A 144 -14.89 2.81 -6.80
C ILE A 144 -13.74 3.33 -7.65
N GLY A 145 -12.94 2.41 -8.18
CA GLY A 145 -11.85 2.72 -9.11
C GLY A 145 -12.36 3.27 -10.44
N GLY A 146 -11.47 3.90 -11.21
CA GLY A 146 -11.82 4.54 -12.47
C GLY A 146 -12.57 5.87 -12.29
N THR A 147 -13.15 6.34 -13.38
CA THR A 147 -13.90 7.60 -13.49
C THR A 147 -15.35 7.31 -13.81
N VAL A 148 -16.28 8.05 -13.20
CA VAL A 148 -17.71 7.93 -13.55
C VAL A 148 -17.90 8.26 -15.02
N GLY A 149 -18.51 7.33 -15.76
CA GLY A 149 -18.67 7.39 -17.21
C GLY A 149 -17.77 6.42 -17.99
N ASP A 150 -16.72 5.88 -17.36
CA ASP A 150 -15.93 4.82 -17.97
C ASP A 150 -16.76 3.53 -18.09
N ILE A 151 -16.65 2.85 -19.22
CA ILE A 151 -17.42 1.63 -19.53
C ILE A 151 -17.17 0.55 -18.47
N GLU A 152 -15.93 0.43 -18.03
CA GLU A 152 -15.48 -0.57 -17.07
C GLU A 152 -16.12 -0.38 -15.69
N SER A 153 -16.46 0.86 -15.33
CA SER A 153 -17.05 1.19 -14.01
C SER A 153 -18.56 1.00 -13.96
N LEU A 154 -19.25 0.87 -15.10
CA LEU A 154 -20.72 0.84 -15.17
C LEU A 154 -21.37 -0.22 -14.27
N PRO A 155 -20.91 -1.48 -14.20
CA PRO A 155 -21.53 -2.48 -13.31
C PRO A 155 -21.42 -2.11 -11.82
N PHE A 156 -20.33 -1.45 -11.43
CA PHE A 156 -20.14 -0.96 -10.05
C PHE A 156 -21.09 0.21 -9.76
N ILE A 157 -21.16 1.18 -10.63
CA ILE A 157 -22.06 2.33 -10.50
C ILE A 157 -23.52 1.88 -10.44
N GLU A 158 -23.94 0.94 -11.30
CA GLU A 158 -25.28 0.35 -11.25
C GLU A 158 -25.54 -0.37 -9.92
N SER A 159 -24.55 -1.09 -9.39
CA SER A 159 -24.66 -1.75 -8.09
C SER A 159 -24.80 -0.75 -6.93
N VAL A 160 -24.07 0.37 -7.01
CA VAL A 160 -24.22 1.49 -6.02
C VAL A 160 -25.61 2.08 -6.09
N ARG A 161 -26.15 2.32 -7.30
CA ARG A 161 -27.51 2.80 -7.50
C ARG A 161 -28.54 1.88 -6.82
N GLN A 162 -28.42 0.57 -7.05
CA GLN A 162 -29.30 -0.42 -6.43
C GLN A 162 -29.14 -0.44 -4.89
N LEU A 163 -27.90 -0.39 -4.38
CA LEU A 163 -27.64 -0.37 -2.93
C LEU A 163 -28.18 0.90 -2.25
N LYS A 164 -28.10 2.05 -2.90
CA LYS A 164 -28.73 3.28 -2.38
C LYS A 164 -30.26 3.12 -2.22
N TRP A 165 -30.90 2.44 -3.16
CA TRP A 165 -32.32 2.14 -3.05
C TRP A 165 -32.61 1.11 -1.93
N GLU A 166 -31.84 0.01 -1.87
CA GLU A 166 -32.06 -1.08 -0.92
C GLU A 166 -31.78 -0.67 0.54
N LEU A 167 -30.76 0.15 0.78
CA LEU A 167 -30.26 0.49 2.11
C LEU A 167 -30.74 1.87 2.62
N GLY A 168 -31.30 2.69 1.72
CA GLY A 168 -31.82 4.01 2.05
C GLY A 168 -30.78 4.88 2.77
N LYS A 169 -31.14 5.40 3.94
CA LYS A 169 -30.27 6.27 4.76
C LYS A 169 -28.97 5.61 5.25
N ASN A 170 -28.86 4.28 5.17
CA ASN A 170 -27.65 3.57 5.53
C ASN A 170 -26.59 3.53 4.41
N CYS A 171 -26.86 4.22 3.28
CA CYS A 171 -26.00 4.24 2.12
C CYS A 171 -25.78 5.67 1.63
N LEU A 172 -24.52 6.13 1.60
CA LEU A 172 -24.11 7.45 1.10
C LEU A 172 -23.22 7.34 -0.12
N CYS A 173 -23.29 8.34 -0.99
CA CYS A 173 -22.36 8.54 -2.09
C CYS A 173 -21.58 9.85 -1.89
N VAL A 174 -20.26 9.73 -1.77
CA VAL A 174 -19.30 10.84 -1.78
C VAL A 174 -18.71 10.90 -3.18
N HIS A 175 -18.83 12.03 -3.85
CA HIS A 175 -18.31 12.18 -5.20
C HIS A 175 -17.19 13.21 -5.25
N LEU A 176 -15.99 12.76 -5.68
CA LEU A 176 -14.83 13.62 -5.90
C LEU A 176 -14.86 14.20 -7.29
N THR A 177 -14.59 15.49 -7.38
CA THR A 177 -14.47 16.22 -8.64
C THR A 177 -13.29 17.20 -8.59
N TYR A 178 -12.96 17.77 -9.73
CA TYR A 178 -11.87 18.73 -9.86
C TYR A 178 -12.38 20.12 -10.21
N VAL A 179 -11.88 21.13 -9.52
CA VAL A 179 -12.11 22.56 -9.80
C VAL A 179 -10.78 23.18 -10.24
N PRO A 180 -10.46 23.16 -11.55
CA PRO A 180 -9.20 23.69 -12.04
C PRO A 180 -9.12 25.22 -11.91
N TYR A 181 -7.92 25.71 -11.59
CA TYR A 181 -7.57 27.11 -11.74
C TYR A 181 -6.99 27.34 -13.15
N ILE A 182 -7.60 28.25 -13.92
CA ILE A 182 -7.10 28.63 -15.24
C ILE A 182 -6.21 29.87 -15.10
N ALA A 183 -4.90 29.68 -15.09
CA ALA A 183 -3.93 30.74 -14.84
C ALA A 183 -4.07 31.93 -15.82
N ALA A 184 -4.32 31.68 -17.09
CA ALA A 184 -4.52 32.72 -18.10
C ALA A 184 -5.75 33.59 -17.84
N ALA A 185 -6.84 33.00 -17.30
CA ALA A 185 -8.07 33.70 -16.96
C ALA A 185 -8.12 34.18 -15.51
N LYS A 186 -7.15 33.76 -14.67
CA LYS A 186 -7.06 34.03 -13.24
C LYS A 186 -8.34 33.66 -12.48
N GLU A 187 -8.96 32.54 -12.83
CA GLU A 187 -10.22 32.13 -12.22
C GLU A 187 -10.36 30.61 -12.10
N TYR A 188 -11.20 30.17 -11.16
CA TYR A 188 -11.61 28.78 -11.00
C TYR A 188 -12.79 28.43 -11.93
N LYS A 189 -12.76 27.26 -12.50
CA LYS A 189 -13.82 26.75 -13.38
C LYS A 189 -14.59 25.61 -12.74
N THR A 190 -15.87 25.84 -12.46
CA THR A 190 -16.78 24.84 -11.87
C THR A 190 -17.48 23.93 -12.89
N LYS A 191 -17.34 24.19 -14.19
CA LYS A 191 -17.98 23.40 -15.24
C LYS A 191 -17.57 21.92 -15.23
N PRO A 192 -16.28 21.55 -15.05
CA PRO A 192 -15.90 20.13 -14.95
C PRO A 192 -16.64 19.41 -13.83
N THR A 193 -16.72 20.01 -12.64
CA THR A 193 -17.51 19.49 -11.50
C THR A 193 -18.98 19.30 -11.86
N GLN A 194 -19.64 20.32 -12.48
CA GLN A 194 -21.04 20.24 -12.86
C GLN A 194 -21.31 19.12 -13.86
N HIS A 195 -20.42 18.92 -14.84
CA HIS A 195 -20.55 17.85 -15.84
C HIS A 195 -20.35 16.47 -15.19
N SER A 196 -19.37 16.32 -14.32
CA SER A 196 -19.11 15.08 -13.60
C SER A 196 -20.30 14.67 -12.73
N VAL A 197 -20.88 15.60 -11.99
CA VAL A 197 -22.08 15.33 -11.18
C VAL A 197 -23.28 14.98 -12.06
N LYS A 198 -23.48 15.65 -13.20
CA LYS A 198 -24.53 15.30 -14.14
C LYS A 198 -24.41 13.87 -14.67
N GLN A 199 -23.20 13.45 -15.03
CA GLN A 199 -22.93 12.08 -15.49
C GLN A 199 -23.25 11.04 -14.42
N LEU A 200 -22.93 11.32 -13.14
CA LEU A 200 -23.34 10.47 -12.03
C LEU A 200 -24.87 10.43 -11.86
N GLN A 201 -25.54 11.58 -12.00
CA GLN A 201 -27.00 11.68 -11.94
C GLN A 201 -27.68 10.95 -13.12
N GLU A 202 -27.12 10.99 -14.32
CA GLU A 202 -27.58 10.22 -15.48
C GLU A 202 -27.53 8.71 -15.22
N SER A 203 -26.57 8.26 -14.39
CA SER A 203 -26.49 6.88 -13.89
C SER A 203 -27.48 6.59 -12.73
N GLY A 204 -28.36 7.55 -12.37
CA GLY A 204 -29.37 7.42 -11.32
C GLY A 204 -28.86 7.60 -9.90
N ILE A 205 -27.70 8.21 -9.69
CA ILE A 205 -27.11 8.47 -8.38
C ILE A 205 -27.02 9.97 -8.13
N GLN A 206 -27.77 10.46 -7.13
CA GLN A 206 -27.54 11.78 -6.55
C GLN A 206 -26.41 11.66 -5.52
N PRO A 207 -25.30 12.42 -5.64
CA PRO A 207 -24.29 12.46 -4.58
C PRO A 207 -24.84 13.09 -3.31
N ASP A 208 -24.46 12.56 -2.16
CA ASP A 208 -24.84 13.09 -0.85
C ASP A 208 -23.83 14.13 -0.36
N ILE A 209 -22.56 13.95 -0.72
CA ILE A 209 -21.44 14.84 -0.37
C ILE A 209 -20.58 15.01 -1.63
N LEU A 210 -20.16 16.25 -1.89
CA LEU A 210 -19.17 16.58 -2.91
C LEU A 210 -17.83 16.91 -2.27
N VAL A 211 -16.76 16.33 -2.78
CA VAL A 211 -15.41 16.72 -2.42
C VAL A 211 -14.76 17.38 -3.65
N LEU A 212 -14.40 18.63 -3.51
CA LEU A 212 -13.81 19.45 -4.56
C LEU A 212 -12.29 19.45 -4.43
N ARG A 213 -11.61 18.71 -5.30
CA ARG A 213 -10.16 18.80 -5.40
C ARG A 213 -9.78 20.11 -6.07
N THR A 214 -8.88 20.87 -5.45
CA THR A 214 -8.47 22.19 -5.91
C THR A 214 -7.08 22.55 -5.36
N GLU A 215 -6.34 23.40 -6.08
CA GLU A 215 -5.00 23.84 -5.66
C GLU A 215 -5.05 24.76 -4.43
N HIS A 216 -6.03 25.65 -4.38
CA HIS A 216 -6.18 26.64 -3.31
C HIS A 216 -7.62 26.71 -2.82
N GLU A 217 -7.84 27.38 -1.70
CA GLU A 217 -9.15 27.56 -1.10
C GLU A 217 -10.11 28.31 -2.03
N LEU A 218 -11.32 27.81 -2.16
CA LEU A 218 -12.40 28.40 -2.95
C LEU A 218 -13.23 29.36 -2.12
N SER A 219 -13.73 30.43 -2.75
CA SER A 219 -14.61 31.38 -2.09
C SER A 219 -15.98 30.76 -1.74
N GLN A 220 -16.62 31.24 -0.67
CA GLN A 220 -17.96 30.78 -0.26
C GLN A 220 -19.01 30.93 -1.36
N ASN A 221 -18.92 32.00 -2.16
CA ASN A 221 -19.82 32.20 -3.29
C ASN A 221 -19.68 31.10 -4.36
N LEU A 222 -18.45 30.61 -4.56
CA LEU A 222 -18.19 29.53 -5.52
C LEU A 222 -18.69 28.19 -4.98
N LEU A 223 -18.52 27.92 -3.68
CA LEU A 223 -19.09 26.74 -3.01
C LEU A 223 -20.62 26.71 -3.10
N ARG A 224 -21.28 27.82 -2.79
CA ARG A 224 -22.75 27.97 -2.94
C ARG A 224 -23.21 27.72 -4.37
N LYS A 225 -22.49 28.28 -5.34
CA LYS A 225 -22.76 28.05 -6.76
C LYS A 225 -22.69 26.55 -7.10
N VAL A 226 -21.63 25.84 -6.65
CA VAL A 226 -21.48 24.40 -6.88
C VAL A 226 -22.60 23.63 -6.20
N ALA A 227 -22.92 23.93 -4.95
CA ALA A 227 -24.00 23.32 -4.19
C ALA A 227 -25.34 23.40 -4.93
N LEU A 228 -25.68 24.60 -5.43
CA LEU A 228 -26.91 24.85 -6.18
C LEU A 228 -26.96 24.02 -7.50
N PHE A 229 -25.88 24.07 -8.31
CA PHE A 229 -25.85 23.40 -9.60
C PHE A 229 -25.80 21.88 -9.51
N CYS A 230 -25.28 21.35 -8.39
CA CYS A 230 -25.13 19.92 -8.16
C CYS A 230 -26.21 19.32 -7.26
N ASN A 231 -27.17 20.14 -6.80
CA ASN A 231 -28.29 19.71 -5.95
C ASN A 231 -27.82 19.07 -4.62
N VAL A 232 -26.82 19.68 -4.01
CA VAL A 232 -26.20 19.24 -2.75
C VAL A 232 -26.33 20.37 -1.73
N ALA A 233 -26.53 20.03 -0.45
CA ALA A 233 -26.54 21.04 0.61
C ALA A 233 -25.18 21.75 0.74
N GLU A 234 -25.18 23.05 1.09
CA GLU A 234 -23.94 23.85 1.17
C GLU A 234 -22.92 23.22 2.15
N ASP A 235 -23.37 22.70 3.30
CA ASP A 235 -22.52 22.03 4.30
C ASP A 235 -21.96 20.68 3.84
N SER A 236 -22.46 20.17 2.73
CA SER A 236 -22.04 18.90 2.13
C SER A 236 -21.08 19.09 0.94
N VAL A 237 -20.62 20.33 0.71
CA VAL A 237 -19.58 20.65 -0.29
C VAL A 237 -18.26 20.88 0.45
N ILE A 238 -17.36 19.92 0.36
CA ILE A 238 -16.10 19.86 1.08
C ILE A 238 -14.95 20.17 0.11
N GLN A 239 -13.97 20.95 0.53
CA GLN A 239 -12.77 21.24 -0.27
C GLN A 239 -11.62 20.31 0.14
N SER A 240 -10.95 19.72 -0.83
CA SER A 240 -9.67 19.04 -0.66
C SER A 240 -8.60 19.83 -1.37
N ILE A 241 -7.99 20.77 -0.65
CA ILE A 241 -6.91 21.63 -1.15
C ILE A 241 -5.58 20.86 -1.17
N ASP A 242 -4.63 21.38 -1.94
CA ASP A 242 -3.25 20.87 -1.91
C ASP A 242 -2.63 21.13 -0.54
N VAL A 243 -1.96 20.10 -0.02
CA VAL A 243 -1.29 20.13 1.29
C VAL A 243 0.13 19.59 1.15
N PRO A 244 1.08 20.03 1.99
CA PRO A 244 2.48 19.57 1.94
C PRO A 244 2.66 18.06 2.14
N THR A 245 1.71 17.39 2.77
CA THR A 245 1.71 15.94 2.97
C THR A 245 0.28 15.41 3.04
N ILE A 246 0.07 14.21 2.48
CA ILE A 246 -1.23 13.53 2.52
C ILE A 246 -1.76 13.33 3.96
N TYR A 247 -0.87 13.33 4.94
CA TYR A 247 -1.21 13.18 6.35
C TYR A 247 -1.87 14.43 6.98
N GLU A 248 -1.89 15.57 6.29
CA GLU A 248 -2.67 16.74 6.69
C GLU A 248 -4.14 16.66 6.25
N VAL A 249 -4.46 15.83 5.25
CA VAL A 249 -5.81 15.73 4.69
C VAL A 249 -6.88 15.40 5.74
N PRO A 250 -6.68 14.46 6.70
CA PRO A 250 -7.68 14.24 7.76
C PRO A 250 -8.02 15.51 8.55
N LEU A 251 -7.03 16.36 8.83
CA LEU A 251 -7.25 17.61 9.55
C LEU A 251 -7.96 18.67 8.70
N VAL A 252 -7.70 18.69 7.38
CA VAL A 252 -8.42 19.57 6.43
C VAL A 252 -9.90 19.18 6.39
N LEU A 253 -10.21 17.89 6.29
CA LEU A 253 -11.60 17.40 6.27
C LEU A 253 -12.28 17.60 7.63
N GLN A 254 -11.56 17.41 8.75
CA GLN A 254 -12.09 17.64 10.10
C GLN A 254 -12.49 19.11 10.31
N ARG A 255 -11.67 20.08 9.89
CA ARG A 255 -12.00 21.52 9.97
C ARG A 255 -13.30 21.87 9.25
N GLN A 256 -13.61 21.14 8.17
CA GLN A 256 -14.84 21.30 7.40
C GLN A 256 -15.97 20.38 7.89
N LYS A 257 -15.76 19.64 8.99
CA LYS A 257 -16.76 18.79 9.65
C LYS A 257 -17.31 17.67 8.75
N MET A 258 -16.50 17.12 7.84
CA MET A 258 -16.96 16.10 6.90
C MET A 258 -17.53 14.87 7.61
N ASP A 259 -16.91 14.43 8.69
CA ASP A 259 -17.38 13.33 9.54
C ASP A 259 -18.72 13.63 10.21
N GLU A 260 -18.95 14.88 10.68
CA GLU A 260 -20.23 15.30 11.22
C GLU A 260 -21.35 15.30 10.16
N VAL A 261 -21.02 15.75 8.93
CA VAL A 261 -21.93 15.71 7.78
C VAL A 261 -22.33 14.26 7.49
N VAL A 262 -21.38 13.34 7.46
CA VAL A 262 -21.63 11.91 7.26
C VAL A 262 -22.58 11.38 8.34
N LEU A 263 -22.30 11.61 9.62
CA LEU A 263 -23.12 11.14 10.73
C LEU A 263 -24.55 11.67 10.65
N ARG A 264 -24.73 12.97 10.40
CA ARG A 264 -26.08 13.55 10.22
C ARG A 264 -26.85 12.90 9.07
N LYS A 265 -26.20 12.67 7.93
CA LYS A 265 -26.85 12.07 6.76
C LYS A 265 -27.28 10.63 6.97
N VAL A 266 -26.52 9.85 7.74
CA VAL A 266 -26.92 8.47 8.10
C VAL A 266 -27.83 8.40 9.34
N GLY A 267 -28.20 9.56 9.90
CA GLY A 267 -29.11 9.64 11.06
C GLY A 267 -28.48 9.18 12.37
N MET A 268 -27.16 9.36 12.52
CA MET A 268 -26.43 9.08 13.76
C MET A 268 -26.17 10.37 14.55
N GLU A 269 -26.04 10.24 15.86
CA GLU A 269 -25.71 11.35 16.73
C GLU A 269 -24.31 11.87 16.50
N VAL A 270 -24.16 13.19 16.45
CA VAL A 270 -22.88 13.86 16.33
C VAL A 270 -22.34 14.16 17.73
N GLY A 271 -21.44 13.31 18.21
CA GLY A 271 -20.72 13.53 19.46
C GLY A 271 -19.64 14.62 19.35
N PRO A 272 -18.82 14.80 20.38
CA PRO A 272 -17.72 15.79 20.36
C PRO A 272 -16.71 15.53 19.25
N THR A 273 -16.07 16.58 18.76
CA THR A 273 -15.02 16.48 17.74
C THR A 273 -13.82 15.70 18.29
N PRO A 274 -13.32 14.67 17.61
CA PRO A 274 -12.20 13.86 18.09
C PRO A 274 -10.88 14.64 18.01
N GLU A 275 -10.00 14.45 19.00
CA GLU A 275 -8.75 15.20 19.11
C GLU A 275 -7.66 14.78 18.10
N LEU A 276 -7.69 13.54 17.60
CA LEU A 276 -6.66 12.96 16.73
C LEU A 276 -5.23 13.10 17.31
N LYS A 277 -5.06 12.91 18.62
CA LYS A 277 -3.84 13.22 19.35
C LYS A 277 -2.60 12.63 18.72
N ALA A 278 -2.51 11.29 18.57
CA ALA A 278 -1.35 10.62 17.99
C ALA A 278 -1.05 11.09 16.54
N TRP A 279 -2.10 11.43 15.78
CA TRP A 279 -1.94 11.95 14.42
C TRP A 279 -1.32 13.35 14.40
N ARG A 280 -1.76 14.23 15.33
CA ARG A 280 -1.20 15.58 15.49
C ARG A 280 0.22 15.55 16.02
N GLU A 281 0.54 14.61 16.92
CA GLU A 281 1.91 14.37 17.40
C GLU A 281 2.84 13.98 16.25
N PHE A 282 2.43 13.06 15.38
CA PHE A 282 3.20 12.70 14.19
C PHE A 282 3.47 13.91 13.27
N LEU A 283 2.45 14.74 13.01
CA LEU A 283 2.63 15.95 12.20
C LEU A 283 3.49 17.01 12.88
N ALA A 284 3.44 17.12 14.21
CA ALA A 284 4.30 18.00 14.98
C ALA A 284 5.77 17.54 14.92
N LEU A 285 6.04 16.24 15.06
CA LEU A 285 7.38 15.67 14.88
C LEU A 285 7.92 15.97 13.47
N LYS A 286 7.09 15.75 12.44
CA LYS A 286 7.45 16.08 11.05
C LYS A 286 7.83 17.56 10.89
N GLY A 287 7.05 18.45 11.49
CA GLY A 287 7.28 19.91 11.42
C GLY A 287 8.52 20.39 12.20
N SER A 288 8.88 19.68 13.26
CA SER A 288 10.02 20.05 14.12
C SER A 288 11.37 19.48 13.66
N ALA A 289 11.39 18.53 12.74
CA ALA A 289 12.61 17.93 12.22
C ALA A 289 13.44 18.97 11.46
N THR A 290 14.70 19.17 11.88
CA THR A 290 15.64 20.12 11.26
C THR A 290 16.77 19.41 10.53
N GLU A 291 17.25 18.31 11.07
CA GLU A 291 18.30 17.49 10.47
C GLU A 291 17.75 16.54 9.42
N THR A 292 18.61 16.11 8.51
CA THR A 292 18.23 15.24 7.38
C THR A 292 19.04 13.97 7.42
N VAL A 293 18.42 12.81 7.15
CA VAL A 293 19.07 11.54 6.89
C VAL A 293 18.94 11.19 5.42
N LYS A 294 20.06 10.81 4.79
CA LYS A 294 20.12 10.46 3.36
C LYS A 294 20.09 8.95 3.19
N ILE A 295 19.04 8.43 2.56
CA ILE A 295 18.89 7.00 2.29
C ILE A 295 18.94 6.76 0.79
N GLY A 296 19.84 5.87 0.37
CA GLY A 296 19.91 5.39 -1.01
C GLY A 296 19.04 4.16 -1.21
N LEU A 297 18.00 4.24 -2.02
CA LEU A 297 17.20 3.08 -2.42
C LEU A 297 17.69 2.57 -3.77
N VAL A 298 18.22 1.35 -3.80
CA VAL A 298 18.72 0.68 -5.01
C VAL A 298 17.66 -0.28 -5.51
N GLY A 299 17.04 0.07 -6.64
CA GLY A 299 15.94 -0.68 -7.23
C GLY A 299 15.91 -0.62 -8.75
N LYS A 300 15.02 -1.39 -9.36
CA LYS A 300 14.87 -1.43 -10.84
C LYS A 300 13.62 -0.71 -11.36
N TYR A 301 12.75 -0.24 -10.46
CA TYR A 301 11.50 0.47 -10.81
C TYR A 301 11.49 1.89 -10.26
N VAL A 302 12.66 2.52 -10.17
CA VAL A 302 12.84 3.84 -9.53
C VAL A 302 12.31 5.02 -10.36
N GLU A 303 11.93 4.80 -11.61
CA GLU A 303 11.37 5.83 -12.49
C GLU A 303 9.89 6.10 -12.20
N LEU A 304 9.20 5.17 -11.54
CA LEU A 304 7.82 5.35 -11.07
C LEU A 304 7.79 5.45 -9.54
N GLN A 305 7.36 6.60 -9.05
CA GLN A 305 7.30 6.88 -7.61
C GLN A 305 6.46 5.86 -6.81
N ASP A 306 5.38 5.35 -7.41
CA ASP A 306 4.46 4.43 -6.75
C ASP A 306 4.95 2.96 -6.75
N ALA A 307 6.07 2.64 -7.41
CA ALA A 307 6.59 1.26 -7.46
C ALA A 307 7.14 0.76 -6.12
N TYR A 308 7.56 1.67 -5.23
CA TYR A 308 8.08 1.39 -3.89
C TYR A 308 7.36 2.19 -2.82
N LYS A 309 6.07 2.48 -3.03
CA LYS A 309 5.29 3.41 -2.20
C LYS A 309 5.29 3.05 -0.72
N SER A 310 5.10 1.79 -0.36
CA SER A 310 5.09 1.37 1.04
C SER A 310 6.46 1.49 1.70
N ILE A 311 7.55 1.27 0.96
CA ILE A 311 8.93 1.47 1.44
C ILE A 311 9.20 2.96 1.68
N ASP A 312 8.85 3.83 0.72
CA ASP A 312 8.99 5.29 0.85
C ASP A 312 8.27 5.81 2.10
N GLU A 313 7.02 5.40 2.29
CA GLU A 313 6.22 5.81 3.44
C GLU A 313 6.78 5.26 4.76
N SER A 314 7.32 4.03 4.76
CA SER A 314 7.95 3.43 5.95
C SER A 314 9.24 4.15 6.33
N LEU A 315 10.08 4.51 5.35
CA LEU A 315 11.28 5.31 5.56
C LEU A 315 10.94 6.73 6.05
N LEU A 316 9.92 7.37 5.45
CA LEU A 316 9.45 8.68 5.89
C LEU A 316 8.98 8.66 7.34
N GLN A 317 8.14 7.68 7.71
CA GLN A 317 7.67 7.49 9.08
C GLN A 317 8.83 7.26 10.04
N ALA A 318 9.77 6.38 9.67
CA ALA A 318 10.94 6.08 10.49
C ALA A 318 11.85 7.31 10.69
N ALA A 319 12.07 8.12 9.66
CA ALA A 319 12.84 9.36 9.77
C ALA A 319 12.16 10.36 10.72
N ILE A 320 10.84 10.57 10.57
CA ILE A 320 10.06 11.47 11.44
C ILE A 320 10.12 11.06 12.90
N TYR A 321 9.95 9.76 13.22
CA TYR A 321 10.04 9.27 14.60
C TYR A 321 11.46 9.28 15.17
N ASN A 322 12.48 9.30 14.32
CA ASN A 322 13.87 9.58 14.68
C ASN A 322 14.22 11.09 14.64
N HIS A 323 13.22 11.99 14.56
CA HIS A 323 13.37 13.46 14.55
C HIS A 323 14.17 14.03 13.37
N HIS A 324 14.20 13.31 12.23
CA HIS A 324 14.90 13.72 11.00
C HIS A 324 13.96 13.90 9.83
N LYS A 325 14.38 14.68 8.84
CA LYS A 325 13.80 14.71 7.50
C LYS A 325 14.40 13.58 6.69
N LEU A 326 13.58 12.91 5.91
CA LEU A 326 14.07 11.94 4.92
C LEU A 326 14.52 12.68 3.65
N ASP A 327 15.74 12.38 3.20
CA ASP A 327 16.24 12.70 1.86
C ASP A 327 16.48 11.37 1.13
N LEU A 328 15.50 10.96 0.32
CA LEU A 328 15.49 9.67 -0.35
C LEU A 328 16.05 9.80 -1.77
N HIS A 329 17.17 9.12 -2.01
CA HIS A 329 17.83 9.05 -3.31
C HIS A 329 17.54 7.71 -3.98
N LEU A 330 17.00 7.76 -5.21
CA LEU A 330 16.63 6.58 -5.97
C LEU A 330 17.73 6.23 -6.99
N PHE A 331 18.32 5.04 -6.86
CA PHE A 331 19.36 4.55 -7.75
C PHE A 331 18.85 3.41 -8.61
N HIS A 332 18.91 3.61 -9.94
CA HIS A 332 18.53 2.57 -10.87
C HIS A 332 19.61 1.47 -10.91
N SER A 333 19.26 0.28 -10.44
CA SER A 333 20.23 -0.81 -10.26
C SER A 333 20.93 -1.24 -11.56
N GLU A 334 20.33 -1.05 -12.74
CA GLU A 334 20.99 -1.34 -14.02
C GLU A 334 22.11 -0.34 -14.37
N LYS A 335 22.13 0.82 -13.73
CA LYS A 335 23.15 1.87 -13.97
C LYS A 335 24.31 1.81 -12.98
N LEU A 336 24.22 0.96 -11.95
CA LEU A 336 25.28 0.74 -10.96
C LEU A 336 26.18 -0.43 -11.37
N ASN A 337 27.47 -0.29 -11.09
CA ASN A 337 28.50 -1.31 -11.28
C ASN A 337 29.69 -1.03 -10.36
N ASP A 338 30.67 -1.96 -10.29
CA ASP A 338 31.85 -1.85 -9.42
C ASP A 338 32.69 -0.59 -9.66
N GLN A 339 32.62 0.02 -10.86
CA GLN A 339 33.43 1.19 -11.22
C GLN A 339 32.82 2.50 -10.72
N ASN A 340 31.47 2.60 -10.63
CA ASN A 340 30.78 3.83 -10.30
C ASN A 340 30.05 3.82 -8.95
N VAL A 341 29.87 2.66 -8.33
CA VAL A 341 29.04 2.50 -7.12
C VAL A 341 29.55 3.35 -5.95
N ALA A 342 30.86 3.42 -5.77
CA ALA A 342 31.47 4.21 -4.70
C ALA A 342 31.19 5.71 -4.87
N GLU A 343 31.33 6.25 -6.09
CA GLU A 343 31.00 7.65 -6.39
C GLU A 343 29.51 7.96 -6.17
N GLN A 344 28.63 7.02 -6.58
CA GLN A 344 27.19 7.21 -6.49
C GLN A 344 26.66 7.13 -5.06
N LEU A 345 27.20 6.26 -4.21
CA LEU A 345 26.64 5.95 -2.89
C LEU A 345 27.43 6.56 -1.72
N GLN A 346 28.58 7.23 -1.94
CA GLN A 346 29.45 7.74 -0.87
C GLN A 346 28.78 8.73 0.10
N ASP A 347 27.77 9.46 -0.38
CA ASP A 347 27.06 10.48 0.41
C ASP A 347 25.80 9.94 1.12
N MET A 348 25.55 8.63 1.02
CA MET A 348 24.38 8.02 1.65
C MET A 348 24.71 7.60 3.09
N ASP A 349 23.85 7.96 4.03
CA ASP A 349 23.94 7.55 5.43
C ASP A 349 23.54 6.08 5.62
N GLY A 350 22.63 5.58 4.79
CA GLY A 350 22.17 4.19 4.74
C GLY A 350 21.73 3.77 3.33
N ILE A 351 21.78 2.48 3.05
CA ILE A 351 21.43 1.90 1.74
C ILE A 351 20.33 0.86 1.92
N LEU A 352 19.24 0.96 1.14
CA LEU A 352 18.18 -0.02 1.07
C LEU A 352 18.19 -0.71 -0.29
N ILE A 353 18.28 -2.05 -0.29
CA ILE A 353 18.17 -2.86 -1.50
C ILE A 353 16.73 -3.34 -1.65
N ALA A 354 16.06 -2.77 -2.64
CA ALA A 354 14.63 -2.93 -2.85
C ALA A 354 14.24 -4.34 -3.33
N PRO A 355 12.99 -4.79 -3.05
CA PRO A 355 12.44 -6.03 -3.57
C PRO A 355 12.29 -6.01 -5.11
N GLY A 356 11.88 -7.13 -5.68
CA GLY A 356 11.61 -7.30 -7.10
C GLY A 356 11.73 -8.76 -7.55
N PHE A 357 11.68 -9.00 -8.87
CA PHE A 357 11.75 -10.33 -9.48
C PHE A 357 12.67 -10.33 -10.72
N GLY A 358 13.24 -11.49 -11.05
CA GLY A 358 14.01 -11.73 -12.27
C GLY A 358 15.39 -11.06 -12.31
N GLN A 359 16.11 -11.34 -13.37
CA GLN A 359 17.55 -11.07 -13.50
C GLN A 359 17.91 -9.60 -13.76
N ARG A 360 16.99 -8.77 -14.24
CA ARG A 360 17.27 -7.38 -14.65
C ARG A 360 17.78 -6.54 -13.46
N GLY A 361 18.92 -5.87 -13.61
CA GLY A 361 19.50 -4.96 -12.62
C GLY A 361 20.10 -5.62 -11.36
N ILE A 362 20.34 -6.92 -11.37
CA ILE A 362 20.85 -7.66 -10.21
C ILE A 362 22.32 -7.36 -9.94
N GLU A 363 23.16 -7.26 -10.97
CA GLU A 363 24.60 -7.01 -10.79
C GLU A 363 24.86 -5.65 -10.10
N GLY A 364 24.07 -4.64 -10.41
CA GLY A 364 24.17 -3.36 -9.70
C GLY A 364 23.72 -3.43 -8.23
N LYS A 365 22.81 -4.34 -7.88
CA LYS A 365 22.49 -4.61 -6.47
C LYS A 365 23.65 -5.30 -5.76
N PHE A 366 24.35 -6.23 -6.42
CA PHE A 366 25.55 -6.85 -5.85
C PHE A 366 26.67 -5.82 -5.63
N ALA A 367 26.94 -4.94 -6.60
CA ALA A 367 27.91 -3.86 -6.45
C ALA A 367 27.56 -2.94 -5.26
N ALA A 368 26.28 -2.57 -5.09
CA ALA A 368 25.82 -1.75 -3.96
C ALA A 368 25.95 -2.48 -2.61
N LEU A 369 25.68 -3.78 -2.57
CA LEU A 369 25.81 -4.61 -1.37
C LEU A 369 27.26 -4.79 -0.97
N LYS A 370 28.14 -5.08 -1.92
CA LYS A 370 29.58 -5.16 -1.70
C LYS A 370 30.11 -3.84 -1.15
N TYR A 371 29.75 -2.72 -1.75
CA TYR A 371 30.13 -1.39 -1.28
C TYR A 371 29.66 -1.16 0.16
N ALA A 372 28.39 -1.44 0.47
CA ALA A 372 27.85 -1.27 1.82
C ALA A 372 28.57 -2.14 2.85
N ARG A 373 28.84 -3.40 2.53
CA ARG A 373 29.53 -4.35 3.41
C ARG A 373 31.00 -3.94 3.67
N GLU A 374 31.75 -3.58 2.63
CA GLU A 374 33.17 -3.24 2.71
C GLU A 374 33.42 -1.89 3.39
N HIS A 375 32.45 -0.95 3.32
CA HIS A 375 32.57 0.39 3.93
C HIS A 375 31.75 0.54 5.22
N ASP A 376 31.17 -0.55 5.74
CA ASP A 376 30.35 -0.57 6.95
C ASP A 376 29.22 0.47 6.92
N VAL A 377 28.58 0.65 5.73
CA VAL A 377 27.39 1.51 5.58
C VAL A 377 26.16 0.72 5.98
N PRO A 378 25.30 1.24 6.89
CA PRO A 378 24.05 0.58 7.23
C PRO A 378 23.24 0.16 6.01
N CYS A 379 22.90 -1.13 5.95
CA CYS A 379 22.23 -1.71 4.77
C CYS A 379 21.05 -2.58 5.18
N LEU A 380 19.90 -2.35 4.52
CA LEU A 380 18.68 -3.15 4.65
C LEU A 380 18.33 -3.80 3.32
N GLY A 381 18.23 -5.14 3.26
CA GLY A 381 17.75 -5.87 2.08
C GLY A 381 16.35 -6.44 2.31
N ILE A 382 15.40 -6.13 1.41
CA ILE A 382 14.02 -6.62 1.50
C ILE A 382 13.76 -7.63 0.39
N CYS A 383 13.28 -8.83 0.74
CA CYS A 383 12.88 -9.92 -0.16
C CYS A 383 14.02 -10.26 -1.15
N LEU A 384 13.91 -9.87 -2.42
CA LEU A 384 15.03 -10.01 -3.38
C LEU A 384 16.31 -9.30 -2.89
N GLY A 385 16.20 -8.23 -2.11
CA GLY A 385 17.35 -7.55 -1.51
C GLY A 385 18.12 -8.47 -0.55
N MET A 386 17.44 -9.21 0.31
CA MET A 386 18.04 -10.24 1.16
C MET A 386 18.68 -11.35 0.32
N GLN A 387 17.98 -11.84 -0.72
CA GLN A 387 18.52 -12.87 -1.62
C GLN A 387 19.80 -12.39 -2.31
N CYS A 388 19.85 -11.12 -2.71
CA CYS A 388 21.07 -10.51 -3.27
C CYS A 388 22.19 -10.43 -2.22
N MET A 389 21.91 -10.13 -0.93
CA MET A 389 22.90 -10.17 0.15
C MET A 389 23.53 -11.55 0.30
N VAL A 390 22.71 -12.60 0.26
CA VAL A 390 23.15 -13.99 0.34
C VAL A 390 24.06 -14.34 -0.85
N ILE A 391 23.66 -13.97 -2.07
CA ILE A 391 24.44 -14.28 -3.29
C ILE A 391 25.77 -13.51 -3.30
N GLU A 392 25.77 -12.22 -2.98
CA GLU A 392 26.99 -11.40 -2.91
C GLU A 392 27.96 -11.96 -1.87
N PHE A 393 27.48 -12.28 -0.68
CA PHE A 393 28.31 -12.86 0.37
C PHE A 393 28.90 -14.23 -0.03
N ALA A 394 28.12 -15.08 -0.69
CA ALA A 394 28.60 -16.36 -1.21
C ALA A 394 29.70 -16.17 -2.26
N ARG A 395 29.57 -15.20 -3.16
CA ARG A 395 30.57 -14.93 -4.19
C ARG A 395 31.86 -14.33 -3.64
N ASP A 396 31.74 -13.29 -2.84
CA ASP A 396 32.86 -12.45 -2.45
C ASP A 396 33.52 -12.88 -1.12
N VAL A 397 32.80 -13.53 -0.21
CA VAL A 397 33.34 -13.97 1.08
C VAL A 397 33.58 -15.48 1.11
N LEU A 398 32.65 -16.30 0.61
CA LEU A 398 32.80 -17.76 0.55
C LEU A 398 33.59 -18.25 -0.67
N GLY A 399 33.88 -17.37 -1.64
CA GLY A 399 34.62 -17.72 -2.86
C GLY A 399 33.83 -18.58 -3.86
N MET A 400 32.50 -18.62 -3.76
CA MET A 400 31.61 -19.37 -4.66
C MET A 400 31.26 -18.50 -5.87
N ALA A 401 32.17 -18.28 -6.78
CA ALA A 401 32.04 -17.32 -7.88
C ALA A 401 30.77 -17.48 -8.76
N ASP A 402 30.21 -18.70 -8.84
CA ASP A 402 28.99 -19.01 -9.59
C ASP A 402 27.73 -19.07 -8.71
N ALA A 403 27.82 -18.71 -7.42
CA ALA A 403 26.65 -18.68 -6.53
C ALA A 403 25.54 -17.79 -7.10
N ASN A 404 24.30 -18.30 -7.09
CA ASN A 404 23.16 -17.58 -7.66
C ASN A 404 21.83 -18.11 -7.11
N SER A 405 20.76 -17.42 -7.49
CA SER A 405 19.39 -17.91 -7.40
C SER A 405 19.05 -18.76 -8.63
N THR A 406 18.32 -19.86 -8.42
CA THR A 406 17.78 -20.66 -9.54
C THR A 406 16.70 -19.92 -10.35
N GLU A 407 16.15 -18.80 -9.84
CA GLU A 407 15.34 -17.87 -10.61
C GLU A 407 16.12 -17.21 -11.75
N MET A 408 17.35 -16.79 -11.44
CA MET A 408 18.19 -16.01 -12.36
C MET A 408 19.07 -16.91 -13.22
N GLN A 409 19.60 -17.97 -12.62
CA GLN A 409 20.46 -18.94 -13.28
C GLN A 409 20.09 -20.38 -12.88
N PRO A 410 19.15 -21.00 -13.59
CA PRO A 410 18.62 -22.33 -13.21
C PRO A 410 19.67 -23.44 -13.05
N ASN A 411 20.79 -23.34 -13.77
CA ASN A 411 21.87 -24.33 -13.80
C ASN A 411 23.10 -23.95 -12.96
N THR A 412 22.99 -22.97 -12.06
CA THR A 412 24.13 -22.64 -11.17
C THR A 412 24.52 -23.85 -10.30
N LYS A 413 25.82 -24.00 -10.02
CA LYS A 413 26.33 -25.07 -9.14
C LYS A 413 26.01 -24.80 -7.68
N HIS A 414 26.18 -23.55 -7.24
CA HIS A 414 25.92 -23.12 -5.87
C HIS A 414 24.57 -22.40 -5.82
N LYS A 415 23.52 -23.18 -5.61
CA LYS A 415 22.13 -22.71 -5.52
C LYS A 415 21.86 -22.16 -4.11
N VAL A 416 22.48 -21.06 -3.76
CA VAL A 416 22.36 -20.47 -2.42
C VAL A 416 20.97 -19.88 -2.18
N ILE A 417 20.27 -19.55 -3.26
CA ILE A 417 18.83 -19.24 -3.30
C ILE A 417 18.16 -20.23 -4.25
N ASP A 418 17.16 -20.96 -3.77
CA ASP A 418 16.50 -22.00 -4.58
C ASP A 418 14.98 -21.89 -4.48
N LEU A 419 14.32 -22.57 -5.41
CA LEU A 419 12.85 -22.65 -5.46
C LEU A 419 12.32 -23.46 -4.28
N MET A 420 11.32 -22.92 -3.57
CA MET A 420 10.62 -23.63 -2.50
C MET A 420 10.07 -24.97 -2.99
N ALA A 421 10.08 -25.97 -2.13
CA ALA A 421 9.68 -27.35 -2.48
C ALA A 421 8.22 -27.43 -2.98
N ASP A 422 7.31 -26.65 -2.41
CA ASP A 422 5.90 -26.54 -2.79
C ASP A 422 5.65 -25.77 -4.09
N GLN A 423 6.64 -24.98 -4.55
CA GLN A 423 6.57 -24.21 -5.80
C GLN A 423 6.99 -25.00 -7.05
N LYS A 424 7.55 -26.19 -6.90
CA LYS A 424 8.10 -26.98 -8.02
C LYS A 424 7.06 -27.43 -9.06
N ASN A 425 5.79 -27.52 -8.68
CA ASN A 425 4.70 -28.00 -9.54
C ASN A 425 3.68 -26.91 -9.92
N VAL A 426 4.00 -25.64 -9.66
CA VAL A 426 3.09 -24.52 -9.94
C VAL A 426 3.09 -24.17 -11.43
N THR A 427 1.91 -24.22 -12.06
CA THR A 427 1.69 -23.85 -13.47
C THR A 427 1.09 -22.45 -13.64
N ASN A 428 0.27 -22.00 -12.68
CA ASN A 428 -0.32 -20.67 -12.67
C ASN A 428 0.56 -19.69 -11.89
N MET A 429 0.94 -18.58 -12.52
CA MET A 429 1.86 -17.61 -11.90
C MET A 429 1.17 -16.67 -10.90
N GLY A 430 -0.06 -16.24 -11.15
CA GLY A 430 -0.80 -15.35 -10.25
C GLY A 430 -1.30 -16.08 -9.00
N GLY A 431 -1.17 -15.45 -7.82
CA GLY A 431 -1.71 -15.96 -6.54
C GLY A 431 -1.12 -17.26 -6.04
N SER A 432 0.06 -17.67 -6.53
CA SER A 432 0.65 -18.98 -6.23
C SER A 432 2.00 -18.92 -5.50
N MET A 433 2.49 -17.74 -5.19
CA MET A 433 3.68 -17.53 -4.36
C MET A 433 3.39 -17.83 -2.88
N ARG A 434 4.41 -17.82 -2.04
CA ARG A 434 4.25 -17.70 -0.60
C ARG A 434 3.76 -16.28 -0.30
N LEU A 435 2.47 -16.15 0.01
CA LEU A 435 1.75 -14.90 0.12
C LEU A 435 1.07 -14.76 1.48
N GLY A 436 1.11 -13.55 2.04
CA GLY A 436 0.46 -13.23 3.31
C GLY A 436 1.36 -13.33 4.51
N ALA A 437 0.76 -13.29 5.70
CA ALA A 437 1.47 -13.24 6.96
C ALA A 437 1.92 -14.63 7.41
N TYR A 438 3.21 -14.74 7.79
CA TYR A 438 3.82 -15.93 8.38
C TYR A 438 4.59 -15.57 9.65
N ASP A 439 4.65 -16.54 10.55
CA ASP A 439 5.38 -16.39 11.79
C ASP A 439 6.89 -16.53 11.57
N CYS A 440 7.66 -15.74 12.31
CA CYS A 440 9.12 -15.79 12.33
C CYS A 440 9.60 -15.72 13.78
N VAL A 441 10.51 -16.62 14.17
CA VAL A 441 11.17 -16.64 15.47
C VAL A 441 12.54 -16.01 15.34
N LEU A 442 12.80 -14.98 16.13
CA LEU A 442 14.03 -14.19 16.11
C LEU A 442 15.02 -14.67 17.17
N LYS A 443 16.28 -14.87 16.76
CA LYS A 443 17.38 -15.36 17.61
C LYS A 443 17.76 -14.31 18.66
N ALA A 444 17.92 -14.72 19.90
CA ALA A 444 18.35 -13.83 20.99
C ALA A 444 19.73 -13.22 20.71
N GLY A 445 19.91 -11.93 21.01
CA GLY A 445 21.16 -11.19 20.81
C GLY A 445 21.41 -10.75 19.36
N SER A 446 20.46 -10.95 18.45
CA SER A 446 20.53 -10.43 17.08
C SER A 446 20.01 -9.00 16.99
N LYS A 447 20.53 -8.22 16.00
CA LYS A 447 20.06 -6.84 15.74
C LYS A 447 18.57 -6.80 15.41
N ILE A 448 18.10 -7.78 14.65
CA ILE A 448 16.68 -7.89 14.32
C ILE A 448 15.81 -8.11 15.56
N ARG A 449 16.27 -8.96 16.52
CA ARG A 449 15.58 -9.19 17.78
C ARG A 449 15.52 -7.93 18.63
N GLU A 450 16.62 -7.18 18.69
CA GLU A 450 16.68 -5.89 19.39
C GLU A 450 15.73 -4.87 18.76
N ALA A 451 15.69 -4.79 17.42
CA ALA A 451 14.80 -3.90 16.69
C ALA A 451 13.32 -4.15 17.03
N TYR A 452 12.86 -5.40 16.93
CA TYR A 452 11.47 -5.73 17.22
C TYR A 452 11.14 -5.81 18.72
N GLY A 453 12.12 -6.01 19.58
CA GLY A 453 11.94 -6.13 21.03
C GLY A 453 11.16 -7.37 21.48
N LYS A 454 10.95 -8.36 20.61
CA LYS A 454 10.15 -9.57 20.86
C LYS A 454 10.67 -10.76 20.05
N GLU A 455 10.41 -11.98 20.52
CA GLU A 455 10.89 -13.23 19.92
C GLU A 455 10.08 -13.66 18.70
N HIS A 456 8.78 -13.58 18.82
CA HIS A 456 7.87 -13.96 17.75
C HIS A 456 7.33 -12.73 17.05
N ILE A 457 7.49 -12.71 15.75
CA ILE A 457 6.91 -11.69 14.86
C ILE A 457 6.08 -12.37 13.78
N GLN A 458 5.19 -11.60 13.18
CA GLN A 458 4.42 -12.02 12.03
C GLN A 458 4.54 -10.95 10.95
N GLU A 459 5.07 -11.34 9.78
CA GLU A 459 5.32 -10.43 8.67
C GLU A 459 4.79 -11.02 7.35
N ARG A 460 4.53 -10.17 6.36
CA ARG A 460 3.94 -10.60 5.07
C ARG A 460 5.00 -10.94 4.06
N HIS A 461 4.73 -11.97 3.27
CA HIS A 461 5.61 -12.51 2.24
C HIS A 461 5.02 -12.35 0.85
N ARG A 462 5.92 -12.26 -0.15
CA ARG A 462 5.59 -12.29 -1.58
C ARG A 462 6.78 -12.81 -2.37
N HIS A 463 7.05 -14.13 -2.32
CA HIS A 463 8.20 -14.74 -3.01
C HIS A 463 7.98 -16.21 -3.33
N ARG A 464 8.79 -16.77 -4.26
CA ARG A 464 8.87 -18.20 -4.63
C ARG A 464 10.20 -18.82 -4.26
N PHE A 465 11.26 -18.02 -4.23
CA PHE A 465 12.63 -18.45 -3.99
C PHE A 465 13.05 -17.97 -2.61
N GLU A 466 13.94 -18.75 -1.99
CA GLU A 466 14.38 -18.48 -0.63
C GLU A 466 15.78 -19.02 -0.38
N PHE A 467 16.36 -18.69 0.79
CA PHE A 467 17.65 -19.18 1.24
C PHE A 467 17.66 -20.72 1.27
N ASN A 468 18.68 -21.32 0.61
CA ASN A 468 18.87 -22.77 0.63
C ASN A 468 19.57 -23.21 1.94
N SER A 469 18.84 -23.86 2.82
CA SER A 469 19.29 -24.28 4.16
C SER A 469 20.50 -25.22 4.13
N GLU A 470 20.84 -25.86 3.00
CA GLU A 470 22.05 -26.67 2.86
C GLU A 470 23.35 -25.86 3.06
N TYR A 471 23.28 -24.55 2.83
CA TYR A 471 24.42 -23.63 3.00
C TYR A 471 24.46 -22.96 4.38
N HIS A 472 23.47 -23.13 5.24
CA HIS A 472 23.30 -22.45 6.52
C HIS A 472 24.61 -22.42 7.34
N GLN A 473 25.20 -23.60 7.60
CA GLN A 473 26.42 -23.74 8.41
C GLN A 473 27.61 -23.00 7.81
N GLN A 474 27.76 -23.00 6.48
CA GLN A 474 28.87 -22.34 5.79
C GLN A 474 28.79 -20.81 5.93
N PHE A 475 27.58 -20.25 5.81
CA PHE A 475 27.34 -18.82 5.98
C PHE A 475 27.61 -18.37 7.42
N GLU A 476 27.11 -19.10 8.43
CA GLU A 476 27.35 -18.76 9.84
C GLU A 476 28.83 -18.83 10.21
N GLN A 477 29.57 -19.83 9.74
CA GLN A 477 31.01 -19.95 9.96
C GLN A 477 31.81 -18.80 9.36
N ALA A 478 31.33 -18.22 8.26
CA ALA A 478 31.94 -17.08 7.59
C ALA A 478 31.49 -15.72 8.13
N GLY A 479 30.52 -15.68 9.05
CA GLY A 479 30.08 -14.46 9.72
C GLY A 479 28.75 -13.87 9.28
N MET A 480 28.02 -14.48 8.33
CA MET A 480 26.63 -14.13 8.05
C MET A 480 25.72 -15.08 8.81
N MET A 481 25.01 -14.55 9.81
CA MET A 481 24.17 -15.32 10.72
C MET A 481 22.74 -15.39 10.20
N CYS A 482 22.09 -16.56 10.29
CA CYS A 482 20.66 -16.73 10.11
C CYS A 482 19.96 -16.45 11.44
N THR A 483 19.27 -15.31 11.55
CA THR A 483 18.80 -14.79 12.84
C THR A 483 17.28 -14.74 12.95
N GLY A 484 16.55 -15.16 11.93
CA GLY A 484 15.11 -15.36 11.94
C GLY A 484 14.73 -16.58 11.13
N GLU A 485 13.84 -17.42 11.68
CA GLU A 485 13.38 -18.64 11.03
C GLU A 485 11.87 -18.82 11.20
N ASN A 486 11.23 -19.37 10.18
CA ASN A 486 9.84 -19.79 10.29
C ASN A 486 9.74 -21.07 11.15
N PRO A 487 8.95 -21.07 12.24
CA PRO A 487 8.90 -22.18 13.18
C PRO A 487 8.31 -23.48 12.62
N ASP A 488 7.47 -23.38 11.59
CA ASP A 488 6.79 -24.55 11.00
C ASP A 488 7.62 -25.23 9.92
N THR A 489 8.40 -24.47 9.16
CA THR A 489 9.12 -24.94 7.98
C THR A 489 10.65 -24.94 8.13
N GLY A 490 11.19 -24.21 9.12
CA GLY A 490 12.63 -23.99 9.28
C GLY A 490 13.26 -23.10 8.21
N LEU A 491 12.44 -22.40 7.42
CA LEU A 491 12.93 -21.49 6.39
C LEU A 491 13.59 -20.26 7.00
N VAL A 492 14.74 -19.86 6.44
CA VAL A 492 15.47 -18.67 6.89
C VAL A 492 14.76 -17.41 6.40
N GLU A 493 14.31 -16.61 7.35
CA GLU A 493 13.58 -15.37 7.12
C GLU A 493 14.46 -14.12 7.27
N VAL A 494 15.55 -14.22 8.01
CA VAL A 494 16.44 -13.10 8.30
C VAL A 494 17.90 -13.54 8.26
N VAL A 495 18.75 -12.75 7.58
CA VAL A 495 20.21 -12.85 7.64
C VAL A 495 20.80 -11.55 8.14
N GLU A 496 21.89 -11.61 8.91
CA GLU A 496 22.63 -10.43 9.34
C GLU A 496 24.13 -10.69 9.47
N ILE A 497 24.93 -9.62 9.32
CA ILE A 497 26.36 -9.63 9.64
C ILE A 497 26.55 -8.86 10.96
N PRO A 498 26.67 -9.55 12.11
CA PRO A 498 26.67 -8.89 13.43
C PRO A 498 27.82 -7.92 13.67
N THR A 499 28.96 -8.13 13.00
CA THR A 499 30.18 -7.32 13.15
C THR A 499 30.08 -5.95 12.47
N LEU A 500 29.14 -5.75 11.55
CA LEU A 500 28.88 -4.46 10.90
C LEU A 500 27.87 -3.64 11.71
N LYS A 501 27.87 -2.32 11.54
CA LYS A 501 26.93 -1.39 12.22
C LYS A 501 25.48 -1.83 12.06
N TRP A 502 25.06 -2.05 10.83
CA TRP A 502 23.74 -2.55 10.47
C TRP A 502 23.80 -3.19 9.09
N PHE A 503 23.73 -4.50 9.01
CA PHE A 503 23.65 -5.21 7.73
C PHE A 503 22.65 -6.35 7.90
N VAL A 504 21.39 -6.08 7.55
CA VAL A 504 20.25 -6.98 7.81
C VAL A 504 19.47 -7.18 6.52
N GLY A 505 19.20 -8.45 6.20
CA GLY A 505 18.33 -8.86 5.10
C GLY A 505 17.11 -9.60 5.62
N VAL A 506 15.93 -9.29 5.12
CA VAL A 506 14.67 -9.95 5.48
C VAL A 506 13.96 -10.48 4.24
N GLN A 507 13.45 -11.72 4.31
CA GLN A 507 12.73 -12.35 3.19
C GLN A 507 11.30 -11.81 3.06
N TYR A 508 10.73 -11.37 4.15
CA TYR A 508 9.40 -10.75 4.22
C TYR A 508 9.43 -9.26 3.84
N HIS A 509 8.26 -8.65 3.82
CA HIS A 509 8.02 -7.24 3.45
C HIS A 509 7.55 -6.44 4.67
N PRO A 510 8.47 -5.90 5.51
CA PRO A 510 8.12 -5.16 6.73
C PRO A 510 7.38 -3.84 6.44
N GLU A 511 7.50 -3.31 5.22
CA GLU A 511 6.83 -2.09 4.77
C GLU A 511 5.30 -2.20 4.83
N TYR A 512 4.74 -3.42 4.70
CA TYR A 512 3.29 -3.61 4.79
C TYR A 512 2.73 -3.52 6.21
N ASN A 513 3.59 -3.60 7.22
CA ASN A 513 3.20 -3.48 8.64
C ASN A 513 3.58 -2.11 9.26
N SER A 514 3.98 -1.12 8.44
CA SER A 514 4.29 0.23 8.90
C SER A 514 3.08 1.15 8.75
N THR A 515 2.71 1.85 9.81
CA THR A 515 1.60 2.81 9.82
C THR A 515 2.00 4.14 10.45
N VAL A 516 1.19 5.19 10.24
CA VAL A 516 1.47 6.55 10.76
C VAL A 516 1.66 6.57 12.27
N VAL A 517 0.84 5.80 13.01
CA VAL A 517 0.87 5.78 14.49
C VAL A 517 1.64 4.60 15.07
N ASN A 518 2.05 3.67 14.23
CA ASN A 518 2.80 2.47 14.61
C ASN A 518 3.80 2.11 13.49
N PRO A 519 4.89 2.88 13.34
CA PRO A 519 5.90 2.60 12.32
C PRO A 519 6.58 1.26 12.60
N ASN A 520 6.94 0.54 11.53
CA ASN A 520 7.60 -0.76 11.68
C ASN A 520 8.96 -0.62 12.37
N PRO A 521 9.24 -1.43 13.41
CA PRO A 521 10.47 -1.34 14.23
C PRO A 521 11.77 -1.54 13.43
N LEU A 522 11.72 -2.36 12.36
CA LEU A 522 12.89 -2.60 11.52
C LEU A 522 13.33 -1.32 10.78
N PHE A 523 12.37 -0.58 10.20
CA PHE A 523 12.67 0.70 9.56
C PHE A 523 13.15 1.74 10.57
N LEU A 524 12.55 1.79 11.77
CA LEU A 524 13.00 2.68 12.84
C LEU A 524 14.47 2.45 13.19
N SER A 525 14.86 1.19 13.38
CA SER A 525 16.21 0.80 13.75
C SER A 525 17.22 1.00 12.61
N PHE A 526 16.82 0.69 11.35
CA PHE A 526 17.67 0.94 10.19
C PHE A 526 17.97 2.43 10.01
N VAL A 527 16.94 3.29 10.06
CA VAL A 527 17.11 4.74 9.92
C VAL A 527 17.92 5.31 11.09
N LYS A 528 17.72 4.80 12.31
CA LYS A 528 18.54 5.17 13.47
C LYS A 528 20.02 4.84 13.22
N ALA A 529 20.32 3.63 12.73
CA ALA A 529 21.70 3.24 12.41
C ALA A 529 22.30 4.13 11.30
N ALA A 530 21.51 4.51 10.30
CA ALA A 530 21.93 5.45 9.26
C ALA A 530 22.26 6.85 9.83
N ILE A 531 21.45 7.36 10.77
CA ILE A 531 21.70 8.63 11.45
C ILE A 531 23.00 8.56 12.27
N GLU A 532 23.24 7.48 13.00
CA GLU A 532 24.46 7.26 13.77
C GLU A 532 25.71 7.08 12.89
N ASN A 533 25.53 6.68 11.62
CA ASN A 533 26.60 6.56 10.63
C ASN A 533 26.96 7.88 9.96
N LYS A 534 26.16 8.90 10.11
CA LYS A 534 26.37 10.23 9.49
C LYS A 534 27.74 10.78 9.88
N LYS A 535 28.54 11.12 8.84
CA LYS A 535 29.90 11.69 9.00
C LYS A 535 29.87 13.17 9.33
#